data_a918a2609c8febb19a287481ead767c2
#
_entry.id   a918a2609c8febb19a287481ead767c2
#
_cell.length_a   1.000
_cell.length_b   1.000
_cell.length_c   1.000
_cell.angle_alpha   90.00
_cell.angle_beta   90.00
_cell.angle_gamma   90.00
#
_symmetry.space_group_name_H-M   'P 1'
#
loop_
_entity.id
_entity.type
_entity.pdbx_description
1 polymer ?
#
loop_
_entity_poly.entity_id
_entity_poly.type
_entity_poly.pdbx_seq_one_letter_code
_entity_poly.pdbx_strand_id
1 'polypeptide(L)'
;NKLNDELLMETYQHKDVELLFASAKDNDKLQTEQIEKFIQRGVDLLIISPNQVHSITPVIDKAYDKGIPVILFDRKTDSQKYTAFIGADNVKVGKTIGEFIAKTLHGEGKVIEIKGLDNSSPAIDRHKGFVQALSRYPDIQLKRTLSGEWTKESGYKSIKSAIVDAKDCNIVWGQNDRMAEGAQRAMAEAGIRNVLYVGTDALPSKGGGRSCAQRQAACIVYLSHSW
;
A
#
# COMPACT_ATOMS: atom_id res chain seq x y z
N ASN A 1 -6.32 -14.83 4.63
CA ASN A 1 -6.20 -13.66 3.74
C ASN A 1 -7.46 -13.59 2.90
N LYS A 2 -8.16 -12.44 2.91
CA LYS A 2 -9.48 -12.31 2.26
C LYS A 2 -9.48 -12.78 0.80
N LEU A 3 -8.47 -12.40 0.02
CA LEU A 3 -8.33 -12.88 -1.36
C LEU A 3 -8.27 -14.42 -1.46
N ASN A 4 -7.51 -15.07 -0.58
CA ASN A 4 -7.40 -16.52 -0.61
C ASN A 4 -8.72 -17.20 -0.25
N ASP A 5 -9.43 -16.63 0.73
CA ASP A 5 -10.72 -17.16 1.15
C ASP A 5 -11.75 -17.02 0.02
N GLU A 6 -11.73 -15.91 -0.71
CA GLU A 6 -12.59 -15.67 -1.87
C GLU A 6 -12.22 -16.59 -3.05
N LEU A 7 -10.94 -16.75 -3.36
CA LEU A 7 -10.49 -17.69 -4.41
C LEU A 7 -10.86 -19.14 -4.06
N LEU A 8 -10.70 -19.55 -2.81
CA LEU A 8 -11.10 -20.88 -2.36
C LEU A 8 -12.63 -21.08 -2.48
N MET A 9 -13.41 -20.08 -2.12
CA MET A 9 -14.86 -20.15 -2.25
C MET A 9 -15.29 -20.26 -3.71
N GLU A 10 -14.68 -19.52 -4.61
CA GLU A 10 -14.99 -19.55 -6.04
C GLU A 10 -14.59 -20.88 -6.66
N THR A 11 -13.40 -21.40 -6.36
CA THR A 11 -12.97 -22.71 -6.89
C THR A 11 -13.82 -23.87 -6.39
N TYR A 12 -14.52 -23.73 -5.27
CA TYR A 12 -15.48 -24.75 -4.81
C TYR A 12 -16.64 -24.98 -5.81
N GLN A 13 -16.95 -23.98 -6.63
CA GLN A 13 -17.98 -24.06 -7.64
C GLN A 13 -17.47 -24.61 -8.99
N HIS A 14 -16.14 -24.70 -9.15
CA HIS A 14 -15.46 -25.15 -10.36
C HIS A 14 -14.69 -26.44 -10.10
N LYS A 15 -15.34 -27.60 -10.31
CA LYS A 15 -14.78 -28.94 -10.01
C LYS A 15 -13.59 -29.32 -10.89
N ASP A 16 -13.39 -28.63 -11.98
CA ASP A 16 -12.31 -28.77 -12.95
C ASP A 16 -11.08 -27.90 -12.61
N VAL A 17 -11.14 -27.13 -11.53
CA VAL A 17 -10.04 -26.24 -11.09
C VAL A 17 -9.41 -26.77 -9.81
N GLU A 18 -8.11 -27.06 -9.83
CA GLU A 18 -7.28 -27.30 -8.65
C GLU A 18 -6.55 -26.01 -8.24
N LEU A 19 -6.84 -25.47 -7.06
CA LEU A 19 -6.15 -24.30 -6.53
C LEU A 19 -4.93 -24.70 -5.68
N LEU A 20 -3.74 -24.34 -6.14
CA LEU A 20 -2.49 -24.48 -5.41
C LEU A 20 -2.14 -23.15 -4.75
N PHE A 21 -1.91 -23.14 -3.46
CA PHE A 21 -1.65 -21.92 -2.71
C PHE A 21 -0.28 -21.93 -2.03
N ALA A 22 0.43 -20.80 -2.09
CA ALA A 22 1.67 -20.56 -1.35
C ALA A 22 1.71 -19.14 -0.79
N SER A 23 2.39 -18.96 0.35
CA SER A 23 2.61 -17.67 0.97
C SER A 23 4.08 -17.51 1.34
N ALA A 24 4.68 -16.44 0.88
CA ALA A 24 6.10 -16.15 1.11
C ALA A 24 6.34 -15.29 2.36
N LYS A 25 5.31 -14.78 3.01
CA LYS A 25 5.41 -13.95 4.23
C LYS A 25 6.44 -12.83 4.10
N ASP A 26 6.33 -12.05 3.03
CA ASP A 26 7.22 -10.92 2.68
C ASP A 26 8.71 -11.31 2.45
N ASN A 27 8.97 -12.55 2.08
CA ASN A 27 10.30 -13.06 1.75
C ASN A 27 10.42 -13.31 0.24
N ASP A 28 11.21 -12.49 -0.46
CA ASP A 28 11.38 -12.54 -1.91
C ASP A 28 12.01 -13.85 -2.39
N LYS A 29 13.02 -14.34 -1.66
CA LYS A 29 13.67 -15.61 -2.02
C LYS A 29 12.68 -16.76 -1.96
N LEU A 30 11.89 -16.81 -0.88
CA LEU A 30 10.85 -17.83 -0.72
C LEU A 30 9.76 -17.69 -1.81
N GLN A 31 9.37 -16.45 -2.16
CA GLN A 31 8.39 -16.24 -3.23
C GLN A 31 8.94 -16.74 -4.59
N THR A 32 10.20 -16.44 -4.89
CA THR A 32 10.87 -16.93 -6.10
C THR A 32 10.89 -18.47 -6.14
N GLU A 33 11.29 -19.13 -5.06
CA GLU A 33 11.31 -20.59 -4.96
C GLU A 33 9.91 -21.21 -5.13
N GLN A 34 8.88 -20.58 -4.59
CA GLN A 34 7.50 -21.05 -4.74
C GLN A 34 7.00 -20.92 -6.18
N ILE A 35 7.29 -19.81 -6.85
CA ILE A 35 6.94 -19.60 -8.26
C ILE A 35 7.68 -20.61 -9.15
N GLU A 36 8.96 -20.85 -8.91
CA GLU A 36 9.75 -21.87 -9.64
C GLU A 36 9.13 -23.27 -9.51
N LYS A 37 8.68 -23.63 -8.31
CA LYS A 37 8.00 -24.93 -8.09
C LYS A 37 6.70 -25.03 -8.88
N PHE A 38 5.90 -23.96 -8.96
CA PHE A 38 4.70 -23.94 -9.77
C PHE A 38 5.00 -24.05 -11.26
N ILE A 39 6.04 -23.35 -11.74
CA ILE A 39 6.50 -23.48 -13.13
C ILE A 39 6.93 -24.93 -13.43
N GLN A 40 7.68 -25.58 -12.53
CA GLN A 40 8.12 -26.97 -12.69
C GLN A 40 6.96 -27.96 -12.64
N ARG A 41 5.92 -27.66 -11.85
CA ARG A 41 4.71 -28.48 -11.77
C ARG A 41 3.83 -28.36 -13.02
N GLY A 42 4.07 -27.34 -13.86
CA GLY A 42 3.31 -27.15 -15.09
C GLY A 42 1.90 -26.65 -14.83
N VAL A 43 1.74 -25.63 -13.96
CA VAL A 43 0.43 -25.01 -13.72
C VAL A 43 -0.07 -24.28 -14.97
N ASP A 44 -1.38 -24.26 -15.17
CA ASP A 44 -2.03 -23.64 -16.34
C ASP A 44 -2.18 -22.13 -16.20
N LEU A 45 -2.09 -21.58 -14.97
CA LEU A 45 -2.23 -20.17 -14.67
C LEU A 45 -1.49 -19.83 -13.36
N LEU A 46 -0.84 -18.67 -13.33
CA LEU A 46 -0.28 -18.09 -12.11
C LEU A 46 -1.00 -16.79 -11.75
N ILE A 47 -1.48 -16.70 -10.51
CA ILE A 47 -1.97 -15.44 -9.90
C ILE A 47 -0.98 -15.05 -8.83
N ILE A 48 -0.33 -13.90 -9.00
CA ILE A 48 0.80 -13.48 -8.17
C ILE A 48 0.56 -12.07 -7.63
N SER A 49 0.74 -11.88 -6.32
CA SER A 49 0.96 -10.56 -5.72
C SER A 49 2.45 -10.40 -5.44
N PRO A 50 3.22 -9.70 -6.30
CA PRO A 50 4.66 -9.58 -6.13
C PRO A 50 5.01 -8.88 -4.81
N ASN A 51 5.98 -9.41 -4.06
CA ASN A 51 6.40 -8.76 -2.83
C ASN A 51 7.12 -7.44 -3.13
N GLN A 52 8.09 -7.48 -4.02
CA GLN A 52 8.84 -6.30 -4.49
C GLN A 52 8.90 -6.25 -6.01
N VAL A 53 9.14 -5.05 -6.56
CA VAL A 53 9.13 -4.82 -8.00
C VAL A 53 10.25 -5.57 -8.72
N HIS A 54 11.51 -5.38 -8.28
CA HIS A 54 12.67 -5.85 -9.04
C HIS A 54 13.02 -7.31 -8.77
N SER A 55 13.02 -7.73 -7.51
CA SER A 55 13.51 -9.06 -7.09
C SER A 55 12.69 -10.22 -7.65
N ILE A 56 11.40 -10.02 -7.88
CA ILE A 56 10.46 -11.06 -8.36
C ILE A 56 10.26 -11.02 -9.87
N THR A 57 10.59 -9.93 -10.55
CA THR A 57 10.42 -9.80 -12.00
C THR A 57 11.05 -10.95 -12.78
N PRO A 58 12.30 -11.37 -12.54
CA PRO A 58 12.93 -12.41 -13.37
C PRO A 58 12.19 -13.75 -13.38
N VAL A 59 11.65 -14.18 -12.23
CA VAL A 59 10.91 -15.45 -12.15
C VAL A 59 9.53 -15.36 -12.75
N ILE A 60 8.88 -14.19 -12.68
CA ILE A 60 7.60 -13.93 -13.34
C ILE A 60 7.79 -13.91 -14.86
N ASP A 61 8.80 -13.22 -15.36
CA ASP A 61 9.15 -13.20 -16.78
C ASP A 61 9.43 -14.60 -17.31
N LYS A 62 10.14 -15.42 -16.54
CA LYS A 62 10.39 -16.82 -16.90
C LYS A 62 9.11 -17.65 -17.03
N ALA A 63 8.14 -17.44 -16.13
CA ALA A 63 6.84 -18.11 -16.22
C ALA A 63 6.10 -17.71 -17.51
N TYR A 64 6.04 -16.41 -17.78
CA TYR A 64 5.41 -15.87 -18.98
C TYR A 64 6.07 -16.37 -20.28
N ASP A 65 7.42 -16.35 -20.33
CA ASP A 65 8.19 -16.84 -21.48
C ASP A 65 8.01 -18.34 -21.75
N LYS A 66 7.63 -19.11 -20.74
CA LYS A 66 7.23 -20.52 -20.88
C LYS A 66 5.77 -20.70 -21.33
N GLY A 67 5.06 -19.63 -21.59
CA GLY A 67 3.67 -19.67 -22.05
C GLY A 67 2.63 -19.86 -20.92
N ILE A 68 3.05 -19.74 -19.65
CA ILE A 68 2.10 -19.78 -18.54
C ILE A 68 1.46 -18.40 -18.41
N PRO A 69 0.13 -18.25 -18.55
CA PRO A 69 -0.56 -16.99 -18.29
C PRO A 69 -0.30 -16.50 -16.87
N VAL A 70 0.02 -15.20 -16.73
CA VAL A 70 0.31 -14.58 -15.44
C VAL A 70 -0.68 -13.45 -15.17
N ILE A 71 -1.38 -13.51 -14.05
CA ILE A 71 -2.20 -12.41 -13.52
C ILE A 71 -1.44 -11.80 -12.34
N LEU A 72 -1.08 -10.53 -12.47
CA LEU A 72 -0.56 -9.75 -11.35
C LEU A 72 -1.74 -9.17 -10.56
N PHE A 73 -1.70 -9.33 -9.23
CA PHE A 73 -2.74 -8.86 -8.33
C PHE A 73 -2.17 -7.87 -7.31
N ASP A 74 -2.85 -6.72 -7.15
CA ASP A 74 -2.52 -5.64 -6.19
C ASP A 74 -1.18 -4.93 -6.48
N ARG A 75 -0.13 -5.67 -6.78
CA ARG A 75 1.23 -5.16 -7.03
C ARG A 75 1.72 -5.52 -8.43
N LYS A 76 2.59 -4.68 -8.97
CA LYS A 76 3.21 -4.84 -10.30
C LYS A 76 4.68 -5.20 -10.19
N THR A 77 5.22 -5.71 -11.29
CA THR A 77 6.65 -5.81 -11.56
C THR A 77 7.10 -4.61 -12.40
N ASP A 78 8.40 -4.52 -12.71
CA ASP A 78 8.97 -3.56 -13.66
C ASP A 78 8.99 -4.07 -15.10
N SER A 79 8.43 -5.25 -15.35
CA SER A 79 8.23 -5.84 -16.67
C SER A 79 6.78 -5.71 -17.15
N GLN A 80 6.60 -5.90 -18.46
CA GLN A 80 5.28 -6.00 -19.10
C GLN A 80 4.91 -7.45 -19.42
N LYS A 81 5.69 -8.45 -18.96
CA LYS A 81 5.42 -9.86 -19.20
C LYS A 81 4.41 -10.43 -18.21
N TYR A 82 3.17 -10.05 -18.43
CA TYR A 82 2.01 -10.60 -17.72
C TYR A 82 0.78 -10.53 -18.62
N THR A 83 -0.19 -11.41 -18.39
CA THR A 83 -1.43 -11.48 -19.17
C THR A 83 -2.42 -10.40 -18.76
N ALA A 84 -2.53 -10.17 -17.44
CA ALA A 84 -3.44 -9.15 -16.90
C ALA A 84 -2.92 -8.60 -15.57
N PHE A 85 -3.30 -7.38 -15.23
CA PHE A 85 -3.12 -6.77 -13.93
C PHE A 85 -4.47 -6.41 -13.32
N ILE A 86 -4.68 -6.82 -12.07
CA ILE A 86 -5.85 -6.49 -11.28
C ILE A 86 -5.39 -5.72 -10.04
N GLY A 87 -5.70 -4.45 -9.97
CA GLY A 87 -5.29 -3.59 -8.85
C GLY A 87 -5.67 -2.14 -9.03
N ALA A 88 -5.36 -1.32 -8.03
CA ALA A 88 -5.67 0.10 -8.03
C ALA A 88 -4.69 0.92 -8.89
N ASP A 89 -5.14 2.05 -9.42
CA ASP A 89 -4.28 3.11 -9.95
C ASP A 89 -3.65 3.89 -8.78
N ASN A 90 -2.52 3.40 -8.29
CA ASN A 90 -1.86 3.96 -7.12
C ASN A 90 -1.26 5.35 -7.36
N VAL A 91 -0.94 5.71 -8.61
CA VAL A 91 -0.54 7.09 -8.95
C VAL A 91 -1.72 8.03 -8.76
N LYS A 92 -2.89 7.65 -9.25
CA LYS A 92 -4.12 8.43 -9.05
C LYS A 92 -4.49 8.55 -7.57
N VAL A 93 -4.34 7.47 -6.79
CA VAL A 93 -4.55 7.49 -5.33
C VAL A 93 -3.64 8.54 -4.69
N GLY A 94 -2.33 8.47 -4.92
CA GLY A 94 -1.38 9.44 -4.36
C GLY A 94 -1.69 10.89 -4.76
N LYS A 95 -2.03 11.11 -6.03
CA LYS A 95 -2.41 12.43 -6.54
C LYS A 95 -3.66 12.98 -5.83
N THR A 96 -4.69 12.16 -5.69
CA THR A 96 -5.93 12.57 -5.02
C THR A 96 -5.70 12.90 -3.55
N ILE A 97 -4.85 12.13 -2.85
CA ILE A 97 -4.46 12.44 -1.46
C ILE A 97 -3.70 13.76 -1.38
N GLY A 98 -2.75 14.00 -2.29
CA GLY A 98 -2.00 15.26 -2.32
C GLY A 98 -2.90 16.47 -2.54
N GLU A 99 -3.84 16.39 -3.48
CA GLU A 99 -4.83 17.42 -3.74
C GLU A 99 -5.77 17.66 -2.53
N PHE A 100 -6.18 16.56 -1.88
CA PHE A 100 -6.98 16.65 -0.65
C PHE A 100 -6.22 17.34 0.48
N ILE A 101 -4.97 16.94 0.72
CA ILE A 101 -4.11 17.55 1.75
C ILE A 101 -3.88 19.03 1.45
N ALA A 102 -3.58 19.37 0.20
CA ALA A 102 -3.39 20.76 -0.20
C ALA A 102 -4.65 21.62 0.04
N LYS A 103 -5.82 21.08 -0.30
CA LYS A 103 -7.10 21.75 -0.03
C LYS A 103 -7.37 21.92 1.47
N THR A 104 -7.08 20.89 2.26
CA THR A 104 -7.27 20.88 3.73
C THR A 104 -6.37 21.91 4.42
N LEU A 105 -5.17 22.08 3.91
CA LEU A 105 -4.19 23.05 4.41
C LEU A 105 -4.31 24.43 3.76
N HIS A 106 -5.31 24.65 2.92
CA HIS A 106 -5.47 25.92 2.18
C HIS A 106 -4.23 26.33 1.38
N GLY A 107 -3.43 25.35 0.92
CA GLY A 107 -2.25 25.56 0.10
C GLY A 107 -0.95 25.81 0.84
N GLU A 108 -0.94 25.86 2.18
CA GLU A 108 0.24 26.15 3.00
C GLU A 108 0.33 25.21 4.20
N GLY A 109 1.51 24.64 4.48
CA GLY A 109 1.73 23.84 5.69
C GLY A 109 2.80 22.77 5.55
N LYS A 110 2.88 21.90 6.55
CA LYS A 110 3.93 20.88 6.68
C LYS A 110 3.33 19.49 6.77
N VAL A 111 3.83 18.60 5.93
CA VAL A 111 3.32 17.24 5.79
C VAL A 111 4.43 16.23 6.02
N ILE A 112 4.09 15.12 6.67
CA ILE A 112 4.95 13.92 6.75
C ILE A 112 4.23 12.79 6.03
N GLU A 113 4.95 12.10 5.16
CA GLU A 113 4.49 10.88 4.51
C GLU A 113 5.12 9.65 5.17
N ILE A 114 4.32 8.60 5.40
CA ILE A 114 4.80 7.27 5.78
C ILE A 114 4.46 6.32 4.65
N LYS A 115 5.46 5.93 3.88
CA LYS A 115 5.34 4.98 2.77
C LYS A 115 5.10 3.56 3.28
N GLY A 116 4.58 2.72 2.41
CA GLY A 116 4.60 1.28 2.61
C GLY A 116 6.00 0.68 2.45
N LEU A 117 6.09 -0.58 2.04
CA LEU A 117 7.37 -1.20 1.66
C LEU A 117 7.99 -0.42 0.50
N ASP A 118 9.19 0.11 0.67
CA ASP A 118 9.84 1.05 -0.25
C ASP A 118 9.92 0.55 -1.70
N ASN A 119 10.15 -0.75 -1.89
CA ASN A 119 10.30 -1.38 -3.20
C ASN A 119 9.00 -2.07 -3.69
N SER A 120 7.85 -1.78 -3.10
CA SER A 120 6.56 -2.26 -3.59
C SER A 120 5.93 -1.24 -4.54
N SER A 121 5.32 -1.71 -5.63
CA SER A 121 4.72 -0.82 -6.63
C SER A 121 3.66 0.12 -6.05
N PRO A 122 2.77 -0.26 -5.11
CA PRO A 122 1.84 0.69 -4.52
C PRO A 122 2.53 1.82 -3.76
N ALA A 123 3.62 1.54 -3.04
CA ALA A 123 4.33 2.58 -2.29
C ALA A 123 5.05 3.56 -3.21
N ILE A 124 5.66 3.07 -4.28
CA ILE A 124 6.32 3.88 -5.30
C ILE A 124 5.31 4.76 -6.02
N ASP A 125 4.21 4.18 -6.50
CA ASP A 125 3.21 4.86 -7.31
C ASP A 125 2.42 5.89 -6.49
N ARG A 126 2.02 5.56 -5.25
CA ARG A 126 1.36 6.52 -4.33
C ARG A 126 2.25 7.71 -4.05
N HIS A 127 3.53 7.48 -3.73
CA HIS A 127 4.50 8.55 -3.53
C HIS A 127 4.65 9.44 -4.77
N LYS A 128 4.82 8.83 -5.95
CA LYS A 128 4.92 9.55 -7.22
C LYS A 128 3.73 10.47 -7.46
N GLY A 129 2.52 9.95 -7.33
CA GLY A 129 1.29 10.73 -7.50
C GLY A 129 1.17 11.86 -6.48
N PHE A 130 1.54 11.59 -5.23
CA PHE A 130 1.51 12.55 -4.13
C PHE A 130 2.45 13.74 -4.38
N VAL A 131 3.71 13.48 -4.70
CA VAL A 131 4.68 14.53 -5.02
C VAL A 131 4.25 15.34 -6.25
N GLN A 132 3.71 14.68 -7.29
CA GLN A 132 3.15 15.37 -8.46
C GLN A 132 2.00 16.32 -8.10
N ALA A 133 1.16 15.96 -7.15
CA ALA A 133 0.11 16.85 -6.69
C ALA A 133 0.67 18.03 -5.91
N LEU A 134 1.56 17.76 -4.94
CA LEU A 134 2.14 18.80 -4.09
C LEU A 134 3.02 19.79 -4.84
N SER A 135 3.63 19.39 -5.97
CA SER A 135 4.45 20.32 -6.78
C SER A 135 3.70 21.57 -7.28
N ARG A 136 2.37 21.53 -7.26
CA ARG A 136 1.50 22.68 -7.61
C ARG A 136 1.24 23.62 -6.43
N TYR A 137 1.71 23.27 -5.23
CA TYR A 137 1.49 24.00 -3.99
C TYR A 137 2.83 24.26 -3.30
N PRO A 138 3.60 25.29 -3.74
CA PRO A 138 4.98 25.50 -3.31
C PRO A 138 5.11 25.81 -1.80
N ASP A 139 4.04 26.27 -1.16
CA ASP A 139 4.02 26.60 0.26
C ASP A 139 3.66 25.38 1.15
N ILE A 140 3.43 24.22 0.53
CA ILE A 140 3.31 22.96 1.26
C ILE A 140 4.65 22.25 1.30
N GLN A 141 5.22 22.13 2.47
CA GLN A 141 6.48 21.45 2.70
C GLN A 141 6.28 19.96 3.02
N LEU A 142 6.75 19.07 2.16
CA LEU A 142 6.93 17.65 2.52
C LEU A 142 8.20 17.53 3.38
N LYS A 143 8.04 17.61 4.71
CA LYS A 143 9.16 17.62 5.66
C LYS A 143 9.93 16.31 5.66
N ARG A 144 9.24 15.20 5.65
CA ARG A 144 9.82 13.86 5.69
C ARG A 144 8.97 12.88 4.87
N THR A 145 9.67 12.00 4.21
CA THR A 145 9.13 10.75 3.69
C THR A 145 9.78 9.61 4.48
N LEU A 146 8.99 8.91 5.28
CA LEU A 146 9.44 7.85 6.17
C LEU A 146 9.09 6.50 5.56
N SER A 147 9.93 5.50 5.80
CA SER A 147 9.63 4.12 5.43
C SER A 147 8.75 3.47 6.48
N GLY A 148 7.73 2.72 6.03
CA GLY A 148 6.88 1.85 6.83
C GLY A 148 6.79 0.48 6.16
N GLU A 149 6.01 -0.42 6.73
CA GLU A 149 5.90 -1.81 6.25
C GLU A 149 4.44 -2.26 6.24
N TRP A 150 3.54 -1.34 5.92
CA TRP A 150 2.09 -1.55 5.90
C TRP A 150 1.47 -1.92 7.27
N THR A 151 2.24 -1.86 8.37
CA THR A 151 1.78 -2.25 9.69
C THR A 151 1.58 -1.05 10.61
N LYS A 152 0.72 -1.20 11.62
CA LYS A 152 0.53 -0.18 12.66
C LYS A 152 1.81 0.08 13.46
N GLU A 153 2.54 -0.99 13.74
CA GLU A 153 3.79 -0.92 14.50
C GLU A 153 4.88 -0.19 13.71
N SER A 154 5.00 -0.43 12.40
CA SER A 154 5.97 0.30 11.57
C SER A 154 5.63 1.79 11.48
N GLY A 155 4.35 2.16 11.32
CA GLY A 155 3.93 3.56 11.35
C GLY A 155 4.25 4.25 12.69
N TYR A 156 4.06 3.54 13.80
CA TYR A 156 4.45 4.02 15.12
C TYR A 156 5.96 4.26 15.23
N LYS A 157 6.78 3.27 14.84
CA LYS A 157 8.24 3.37 14.89
C LYS A 157 8.80 4.47 13.99
N SER A 158 8.23 4.61 12.78
CA SER A 158 8.63 5.64 11.82
C SER A 158 8.45 7.05 12.40
N ILE A 159 7.30 7.34 13.00
CA ILE A 159 7.09 8.62 13.66
C ILE A 159 7.96 8.78 14.91
N LYS A 160 8.13 7.74 15.71
CA LYS A 160 9.02 7.81 16.88
C LYS A 160 10.46 8.20 16.49
N SER A 161 10.97 7.68 15.38
CA SER A 161 12.31 8.02 14.89
C SER A 161 12.42 9.46 14.35
N ALA A 162 11.32 10.04 13.90
CA ALA A 162 11.24 11.39 13.34
C ALA A 162 10.46 12.38 14.24
N ILE A 163 10.35 12.08 15.53
CA ILE A 163 9.47 12.82 16.44
C ILE A 163 9.80 14.31 16.54
N VAL A 164 11.07 14.67 16.39
CA VAL A 164 11.52 16.06 16.39
C VAL A 164 10.97 16.81 15.18
N ASP A 165 11.04 16.21 14.00
CA ASP A 165 10.50 16.80 12.77
C ASP A 165 8.97 16.82 12.77
N ALA A 166 8.35 15.91 13.54
CA ALA A 166 6.91 15.78 13.60
C ALA A 166 6.22 16.81 14.51
N LYS A 167 6.97 17.50 15.39
CA LYS A 167 6.41 18.45 16.36
C LYS A 167 5.62 19.60 15.73
N ASP A 168 6.03 20.05 14.56
CA ASP A 168 5.44 21.19 13.86
C ASP A 168 4.76 20.80 12.53
N CYS A 169 4.49 19.52 12.31
CA CYS A 169 3.74 19.10 11.14
C CYS A 169 2.22 19.33 11.33
N ASN A 170 1.54 19.61 10.24
CA ASN A 170 0.10 19.82 10.21
C ASN A 170 -0.64 18.52 9.90
N ILE A 171 -0.08 17.71 8.99
CA ILE A 171 -0.69 16.45 8.55
C ILE A 171 0.36 15.35 8.49
N VAL A 172 -0.02 14.15 8.95
CA VAL A 172 0.70 12.90 8.68
C VAL A 172 -0.15 12.05 7.75
N TRP A 173 0.40 11.69 6.60
CA TRP A 173 -0.21 10.74 5.68
C TRP A 173 0.48 9.37 5.79
N GLY A 174 -0.25 8.37 6.24
CA GLY A 174 0.14 6.97 6.08
C GLY A 174 -0.42 6.43 4.77
N GLN A 175 0.42 5.80 3.96
CA GLN A 175 -0.05 5.21 2.69
C GLN A 175 -1.06 4.06 2.90
N ASN A 176 -1.34 3.68 4.16
CA ASN A 176 -2.51 2.93 4.56
C ASN A 176 -3.02 3.38 5.95
N ASP A 177 -4.23 2.94 6.32
CA ASP A 177 -4.88 3.31 7.58
C ASP A 177 -4.07 2.86 8.80
N ARG A 178 -3.48 1.67 8.75
CA ARG A 178 -2.73 1.08 9.87
C ARG A 178 -1.51 1.92 10.23
N MET A 179 -0.76 2.38 9.24
CA MET A 179 0.41 3.22 9.49
C MET A 179 -0.03 4.59 10.03
N ALA A 180 -1.11 5.17 9.52
CA ALA A 180 -1.67 6.42 10.05
C ALA A 180 -2.11 6.29 11.52
N GLU A 181 -2.77 5.18 11.90
CA GLU A 181 -3.11 4.89 13.30
C GLU A 181 -1.86 4.73 14.20
N GLY A 182 -0.82 4.08 13.68
CA GLY A 182 0.46 3.94 14.39
C GLY A 182 1.11 5.30 14.64
N ALA A 183 1.12 6.15 13.61
CA ALA A 183 1.62 7.53 13.70
C ALA A 183 0.83 8.34 14.73
N GLN A 184 -0.49 8.28 14.71
CA GLN A 184 -1.34 8.96 15.68
C GLN A 184 -1.01 8.57 17.11
N ARG A 185 -0.83 7.26 17.36
CA ARG A 185 -0.43 6.77 18.68
C ARG A 185 0.92 7.33 19.12
N ALA A 186 1.93 7.32 18.24
CA ALA A 186 3.27 7.82 18.55
C ALA A 186 3.26 9.32 18.89
N MET A 187 2.49 10.11 18.14
CA MET A 187 2.33 11.55 18.36
C MET A 187 1.61 11.85 19.68
N ALA A 188 0.53 11.11 19.97
CA ALA A 188 -0.22 11.24 21.21
C ALA A 188 0.64 10.95 22.45
N GLU A 189 1.45 9.88 22.43
CA GLU A 189 2.40 9.53 23.49
C GLU A 189 3.49 10.60 23.69
N ALA A 190 3.85 11.33 22.63
CA ALA A 190 4.79 12.46 22.69
C ALA A 190 4.14 13.79 23.11
N GLY A 191 2.83 13.77 23.43
CA GLY A 191 2.09 14.99 23.77
C GLY A 191 1.83 15.93 22.60
N ILE A 192 2.09 15.50 21.36
CA ILE A 192 1.86 16.29 20.14
C ILE A 192 0.39 16.15 19.76
N ARG A 193 -0.29 17.27 19.73
CA ARG A 193 -1.72 17.38 19.42
C ARG A 193 -1.92 18.32 18.21
N ASN A 194 -3.12 18.44 17.70
CA ASN A 194 -3.47 19.30 16.57
C ASN A 194 -2.80 18.90 15.24
N VAL A 195 -2.56 17.60 15.05
CA VAL A 195 -2.11 17.02 13.80
C VAL A 195 -3.26 16.21 13.19
N LEU A 196 -3.49 16.41 11.91
CA LEU A 196 -4.45 15.60 11.15
C LEU A 196 -3.76 14.33 10.62
N TYR A 197 -4.52 13.25 10.56
CA TYR A 197 -4.02 11.97 10.06
C TYR A 197 -4.84 11.53 8.85
N VAL A 198 -4.16 11.18 7.79
CA VAL A 198 -4.76 10.69 6.55
C VAL A 198 -4.29 9.27 6.32
N GLY A 199 -5.22 8.36 6.06
CA GLY A 199 -4.97 6.98 5.66
C GLY A 199 -5.49 6.71 4.25
N THR A 200 -5.31 5.46 3.82
CA THR A 200 -5.79 5.01 2.49
C THR A 200 -6.28 3.58 2.64
N ASP A 201 -7.36 3.11 2.55
CA ASP A 201 -7.95 1.76 2.46
C ASP A 201 -9.40 1.77 2.92
N ALA A 202 -9.75 2.50 3.97
CA ALA A 202 -11.10 2.63 4.51
C ALA A 202 -11.79 1.29 4.84
N LEU A 203 -11.03 0.29 5.30
CA LEU A 203 -11.59 -1.02 5.58
C LEU A 203 -12.39 -1.01 6.90
N PRO A 204 -13.74 -1.12 6.89
CA PRO A 204 -14.56 -1.02 8.09
C PRO A 204 -14.22 -2.05 9.16
N SER A 205 -13.80 -3.24 8.74
CA SER A 205 -13.46 -4.37 9.63
C SER A 205 -12.10 -4.24 10.33
N LYS A 206 -11.26 -3.26 9.92
CA LYS A 206 -9.88 -3.11 10.43
C LYS A 206 -9.62 -1.79 11.14
N GLY A 207 -10.65 -1.10 11.59
CA GLY A 207 -10.52 0.13 12.39
C GLY A 207 -10.70 1.43 11.63
N GLY A 208 -10.35 1.48 10.34
CA GLY A 208 -10.44 2.68 9.52
C GLY A 208 -11.83 3.35 9.57
N GLY A 209 -12.90 2.61 9.25
CA GLY A 209 -14.27 3.13 9.25
C GLY A 209 -14.80 3.60 10.62
N ARG A 210 -14.30 3.04 11.72
CA ARG A 210 -14.72 3.45 13.07
C ARG A 210 -14.11 4.78 13.50
N SER A 211 -12.85 5.03 13.16
CA SER A 211 -12.17 6.30 13.51
C SER A 211 -12.82 7.49 12.84
N CYS A 212 -13.33 7.34 11.62
CA CYS A 212 -14.10 8.38 10.93
C CYS A 212 -15.47 8.66 11.59
N ALA A 213 -16.17 7.60 12.01
CA ALA A 213 -17.49 7.71 12.61
C ALA A 213 -17.49 8.34 14.02
N GLN A 214 -16.39 8.23 14.76
CA GLN A 214 -16.29 8.66 16.15
C GLN A 214 -15.79 10.11 16.35
N ARG A 215 -15.53 10.86 15.26
CA ARG A 215 -15.10 12.29 15.33
C ARG A 215 -14.02 12.60 16.37
N GLN A 216 -13.20 11.62 16.74
CA GLN A 216 -11.98 11.92 17.48
C GLN A 216 -11.00 12.60 16.52
N ALA A 217 -10.37 13.67 16.91
CA ALA A 217 -9.54 14.66 16.21
C ALA A 217 -8.60 14.19 15.08
N ALA A 218 -8.88 13.07 14.46
CA ALA A 218 -8.19 12.46 13.34
C ALA A 218 -9.20 12.28 12.22
N CYS A 219 -9.11 13.09 11.19
CA CYS A 219 -9.83 12.84 9.96
C CYS A 219 -9.03 11.83 9.14
N ILE A 220 -9.41 10.55 9.21
CA ILE A 220 -8.94 9.57 8.25
C ILE A 220 -9.80 9.76 7.02
N VAL A 221 -9.22 10.25 5.94
CA VAL A 221 -9.93 10.46 4.70
C VAL A 221 -9.97 9.18 3.92
N TYR A 222 -11.16 8.74 3.65
CA TYR A 222 -11.44 7.56 2.86
C TYR A 222 -11.60 7.95 1.40
N LEU A 223 -10.74 7.42 0.56
CA LEU A 223 -11.04 7.30 -0.85
C LEU A 223 -11.61 5.90 -1.07
N SER A 224 -12.94 5.79 -1.00
CA SER A 224 -13.60 4.58 -1.46
C SER A 224 -13.26 4.41 -2.94
N HIS A 225 -12.68 3.28 -3.30
CA HIS A 225 -12.65 2.87 -4.69
C HIS A 225 -14.07 2.43 -5.04
N SER A 226 -14.82 3.30 -5.69
CA SER A 226 -15.98 2.86 -6.45
C SER A 226 -15.44 2.11 -7.67
N TRP A 227 -15.67 0.83 -7.69
CA TRP A 227 -15.55 -0.04 -8.86
C TRP A 227 -16.59 0.36 -9.89
#